data_a91c3707db9b0533608d3d6c4b64a50e
#
_entry.id   a91c3707db9b0533608d3d6c4b64a50e
#
_cell.length_a   1.000
_cell.length_b   1.000
_cell.length_c   1.000
_cell.angle_alpha   90.00
_cell.angle_beta   90.00
_cell.angle_gamma   90.00
#
_symmetry.space_group_name_H-M   'P 1'
#
loop_
_entity.id
_entity.type
_entity.pdbx_description
1 polymer ?
#
loop_
_entity_poly.entity_id
_entity_poly.type
_entity_poly.pdbx_seq_one_letter_code
_entity_poly.pdbx_strand_id
1 'polypeptide(L)'
;KSCIYCGKPSESIDHIHPRAKGGLSVTENCVPACLSCNGRKSDADVFDWYRQQRFYDPRRAMAIRAWMDGDLRLALRLLQWAQPDHPINEPDDLPFAAQAA
;
A
#
# COMPACT_ATOMS: atom_id res chain seq x y z
N LYS A 1 -2.92 -12.18 5.73
CA LYS A 1 -2.37 -10.88 5.42
C LYS A 1 -3.35 -10.06 4.62
N SER A 2 -3.20 -8.76 4.62
CA SER A 2 -4.12 -7.83 3.99
C SER A 2 -3.56 -7.28 2.69
N CYS A 3 -4.47 -7.02 1.74
CA CYS A 3 -4.14 -6.29 0.53
C CYS A 3 -3.62 -4.89 0.89
N ILE A 4 -2.47 -4.53 0.35
CA ILE A 4 -1.86 -3.23 0.66
C ILE A 4 -2.75 -2.06 0.19
N TYR A 5 -3.56 -2.28 -0.84
CA TYR A 5 -4.38 -1.22 -1.42
C TYR A 5 -5.71 -1.02 -0.70
N CYS A 6 -6.45 -2.08 -0.41
CA CYS A 6 -7.81 -1.97 0.12
C CYS A 6 -8.00 -2.55 1.52
N GLY A 7 -7.05 -3.30 2.05
CA GLY A 7 -7.14 -3.89 3.39
C GLY A 7 -7.90 -5.20 3.48
N LYS A 8 -8.53 -5.67 2.41
CA LYS A 8 -9.19 -6.97 2.39
C LYS A 8 -8.13 -8.08 2.41
N PRO A 9 -8.52 -9.33 2.71
CA PRO A 9 -7.54 -10.42 2.70
C PRO A 9 -6.79 -10.49 1.37
N SER A 10 -5.47 -10.67 1.44
CA SER A 10 -4.66 -10.81 0.23
C SER A 10 -4.68 -12.25 -0.25
N GLU A 11 -4.69 -12.41 -1.57
CA GLU A 11 -4.78 -13.69 -2.24
C GLU A 11 -3.68 -13.85 -3.28
N SER A 12 -2.89 -12.81 -3.49
CA SER A 12 -1.86 -12.79 -4.53
C SER A 12 -0.75 -11.82 -4.18
N ILE A 13 0.26 -11.81 -5.02
CA ILE A 13 1.36 -10.85 -4.95
C ILE A 13 1.27 -9.95 -6.18
N ASP A 14 1.28 -8.65 -5.95
CA ASP A 14 1.30 -7.67 -7.04
C ASP A 14 2.69 -7.08 -7.18
N HIS A 15 3.12 -6.88 -8.41
CA HIS A 15 4.35 -6.13 -8.71
C HIS A 15 3.97 -4.65 -8.81
N ILE A 16 4.43 -3.84 -7.87
CA ILE A 16 4.09 -2.40 -7.82
C ILE A 16 4.45 -1.75 -9.16
N HIS A 17 5.70 -1.90 -9.58
CA HIS A 17 6.10 -1.58 -10.94
C HIS A 17 5.88 -2.85 -11.77
N PRO A 18 4.99 -2.81 -12.77
CA PRO A 18 4.56 -4.02 -13.48
C PRO A 18 5.70 -4.74 -14.18
N ARG A 19 5.65 -6.06 -14.15
CA ARG A 19 6.63 -6.89 -14.86
C ARG A 19 6.67 -6.57 -16.34
N ALA A 20 5.52 -6.30 -16.93
CA ALA A 20 5.42 -5.94 -18.35
C ALA A 20 6.18 -4.66 -18.67
N LYS A 21 6.46 -3.84 -17.67
CA LYS A 21 7.20 -2.58 -17.82
C LYS A 21 8.60 -2.65 -17.19
N GLY A 22 9.12 -3.86 -17.00
CA GLY A 22 10.46 -4.07 -16.47
C GLY A 22 10.56 -4.19 -14.96
N GLY A 23 9.43 -4.32 -14.26
CA GLY A 23 9.44 -4.49 -12.81
C GLY A 23 10.10 -5.78 -12.38
N LEU A 24 10.90 -5.71 -11.32
CA LEU A 24 11.66 -6.84 -10.79
C LEU A 24 10.89 -7.56 -9.69
N SER A 25 11.16 -8.86 -9.52
CA SER A 25 10.58 -9.67 -8.46
C SER A 25 11.46 -9.59 -7.21
N VAL A 26 11.60 -8.38 -6.68
CA VAL A 26 12.33 -8.11 -5.44
C VAL A 26 11.34 -7.65 -4.38
N THR A 27 11.72 -7.76 -3.10
CA THR A 27 10.82 -7.43 -1.98
C THR A 27 10.22 -6.04 -2.12
N GLU A 28 11.02 -5.05 -2.49
CA GLU A 28 10.59 -3.65 -2.60
C GLU A 28 9.56 -3.44 -3.70
N ASN A 29 9.37 -4.42 -4.57
CA ASN A 29 8.42 -4.32 -5.68
C ASN A 29 7.28 -5.32 -5.60
N CYS A 30 7.23 -6.16 -4.58
CA CYS A 30 6.24 -7.23 -4.45
C CYS A 30 5.43 -7.03 -3.18
N VAL A 31 4.13 -6.80 -3.32
CA VAL A 31 3.24 -6.50 -2.20
C VAL A 31 2.06 -7.47 -2.16
N PRO A 32 1.53 -7.73 -0.96
CA PRO A 32 0.29 -8.51 -0.87
C PRO A 32 -0.87 -7.73 -1.47
N ALA A 33 -1.69 -8.39 -2.27
CA ALA A 33 -2.84 -7.77 -2.91
C ALA A 33 -3.96 -8.78 -3.07
N CYS A 34 -5.21 -8.30 -3.00
CA CYS A 34 -6.35 -9.14 -3.35
C CYS A 34 -6.42 -9.27 -4.88
N LEU A 35 -7.11 -10.30 -5.34
CA LEU A 35 -7.22 -10.55 -6.78
C LEU A 35 -7.89 -9.39 -7.52
N SER A 36 -8.89 -8.77 -6.88
CA SER A 36 -9.60 -7.64 -7.47
C SER A 36 -8.67 -6.45 -7.72
N CYS A 37 -7.92 -6.04 -6.70
CA CYS A 37 -6.98 -4.91 -6.85
C CYS A 37 -5.88 -5.23 -7.86
N ASN A 38 -5.31 -6.43 -7.77
CA ASN A 38 -4.25 -6.86 -8.67
C ASN A 38 -4.72 -6.82 -10.12
N GLY A 39 -5.90 -7.38 -10.39
CA GLY A 39 -6.45 -7.40 -11.74
C GLY A 39 -6.82 -6.01 -12.26
N ARG A 40 -7.41 -5.17 -11.41
CA ARG A 40 -7.81 -3.81 -11.82
C ARG A 40 -6.62 -2.89 -12.07
N LYS A 41 -5.59 -3.01 -11.23
CA LYS A 41 -4.37 -2.22 -11.40
C LYS A 41 -3.66 -2.61 -12.69
N SER A 42 -3.58 -3.91 -12.97
CA SER A 42 -2.92 -4.42 -14.16
C SER A 42 -1.52 -3.80 -14.32
N ASP A 43 -1.23 -3.15 -15.44
CA ASP A 43 0.08 -2.54 -15.70
C ASP A 43 0.09 -1.02 -15.53
N ALA A 44 -0.92 -0.47 -14.85
CA ALA A 44 -0.99 0.96 -14.59
C ALA A 44 0.06 1.40 -13.57
N ASP A 45 0.44 2.67 -13.64
CA ASP A 45 1.26 3.28 -12.59
C ASP A 45 0.50 3.21 -11.26
N VAL A 46 1.20 2.76 -10.21
CA VAL A 46 0.55 2.45 -8.95
C VAL A 46 -0.19 3.64 -8.35
N PHE A 47 0.46 4.81 -8.30
CA PHE A 47 -0.15 5.97 -7.65
C PHE A 47 -1.23 6.61 -8.51
N ASP A 48 -1.06 6.62 -9.82
CA ASP A 48 -2.10 7.11 -10.73
C ASP A 48 -3.36 6.26 -10.60
N TRP A 49 -3.20 4.95 -10.55
CA TRP A 49 -4.32 4.04 -10.37
C TRP A 49 -4.92 4.16 -8.97
N TYR A 50 -4.08 4.14 -7.94
CA TYR A 50 -4.56 4.09 -6.55
C TYR A 50 -5.34 5.33 -6.16
N ARG A 51 -4.89 6.51 -6.59
CA ARG A 51 -5.58 7.76 -6.25
C ARG A 51 -7.02 7.81 -6.74
N GLN A 52 -7.37 7.03 -7.76
CA GLN A 52 -8.70 7.01 -8.35
C GLN A 52 -9.65 6.02 -7.67
N GLN A 53 -9.15 5.24 -6.72
CA GLN A 53 -9.97 4.18 -6.13
C GLN A 53 -10.82 4.73 -4.98
N ARG A 54 -12.02 4.16 -4.83
CA ARG A 54 -12.95 4.56 -3.77
C ARG A 54 -12.39 4.25 -2.39
N PHE A 55 -11.55 3.22 -2.29
CA PHE A 55 -10.90 2.81 -1.04
C PHE A 55 -9.55 3.50 -0.82
N TYR A 56 -9.23 4.53 -1.60
CA TYR A 56 -7.97 5.25 -1.44
C TYR A 56 -7.81 5.70 0.02
N ASP A 57 -6.63 5.45 0.57
CA ASP A 57 -6.27 5.86 1.91
C ASP A 57 -4.85 6.42 1.86
N PRO A 58 -4.65 7.68 2.24
CA PRO A 58 -3.32 8.29 2.18
C PRO A 58 -2.29 7.57 3.05
N ARG A 59 -2.73 6.90 4.13
CA ARG A 59 -1.84 6.10 4.97
C ARG A 59 -1.30 4.91 4.19
N ARG A 60 -2.15 4.27 3.39
CA ARG A 60 -1.73 3.16 2.53
C ARG A 60 -0.86 3.64 1.39
N ALA A 61 -1.14 4.82 0.84
CA ALA A 61 -0.28 5.42 -0.18
C ALA A 61 1.12 5.65 0.38
N MET A 62 1.23 6.17 1.61
CA MET A 62 2.51 6.35 2.28
C MET A 62 3.20 5.00 2.52
N ALA A 63 2.43 3.98 2.90
CA ALA A 63 2.97 2.64 3.12
C ALA A 63 3.53 2.05 1.83
N ILE A 64 2.85 2.24 0.71
CA ILE A 64 3.34 1.79 -0.59
C ILE A 64 4.67 2.46 -0.91
N ARG A 65 4.76 3.77 -0.71
CA ARG A 65 6.01 4.50 -0.94
C ARG A 65 7.14 3.99 -0.05
N ALA A 66 6.86 3.80 1.24
CA ALA A 66 7.86 3.27 2.18
C ALA A 66 8.32 1.87 1.76
N TRP A 67 7.39 1.04 1.32
CA TRP A 67 7.71 -0.31 0.84
C TRP A 67 8.66 -0.25 -0.36
N MET A 68 8.34 0.60 -1.33
CA MET A 68 9.18 0.79 -2.51
C MET A 68 10.58 1.29 -2.17
N ASP A 69 10.69 2.11 -1.12
CA ASP A 69 11.95 2.64 -0.65
C ASP A 69 12.76 1.63 0.18
N GLY A 70 12.21 0.43 0.40
CA GLY A 70 12.88 -0.60 1.20
C GLY A 70 12.72 -0.41 2.70
N ASP A 71 11.90 0.53 3.15
CA ASP A 71 11.65 0.76 4.56
C ASP A 71 10.42 -0.03 5.00
N LEU A 72 10.61 -1.35 5.14
CA LEU A 72 9.50 -2.26 5.46
C LEU A 72 8.95 -2.02 6.85
N ARG A 73 9.78 -1.61 7.80
CA ARG A 73 9.31 -1.33 9.16
C ARG A 73 8.29 -0.19 9.15
N LEU A 74 8.62 0.90 8.49
CA LEU A 74 7.69 2.03 8.37
C LEU A 74 6.43 1.62 7.60
N ALA A 75 6.59 0.90 6.50
CA ALA A 75 5.45 0.43 5.71
C ALA A 75 4.48 -0.38 6.57
N LEU A 76 4.99 -1.33 7.35
CA LEU A 76 4.14 -2.17 8.19
C LEU A 76 3.44 -1.37 9.29
N ARG A 77 4.12 -0.37 9.87
CA ARG A 77 3.50 0.50 10.86
C ARG A 77 2.37 1.33 10.27
N LEU A 78 2.59 1.87 9.08
CA LEU A 78 1.56 2.64 8.37
C LEU A 78 0.36 1.77 8.02
N LEU A 79 0.59 0.54 7.58
CA LEU A 79 -0.49 -0.40 7.28
C LEU A 79 -1.27 -0.80 8.54
N GLN A 80 -0.59 -0.93 9.66
CA GLN A 80 -1.22 -1.23 10.93
C GLN A 80 -2.15 -0.07 11.35
N TRP A 81 -1.70 1.17 11.17
CA TRP A 81 -2.53 2.35 11.42
C TRP A 81 -3.74 2.39 10.49
N ALA A 82 -3.57 1.97 9.23
CA ALA A 82 -4.62 2.03 8.22
C ALA A 82 -5.64 0.89 8.30
N GLN A 83 -5.64 0.08 9.38
CA GLN A 83 -6.63 -0.98 9.55
C GLN A 83 -8.05 -0.39 9.63
N PRO A 84 -9.08 -1.12 9.14
CA PRO A 84 -10.44 -0.59 9.11
C PRO A 84 -10.99 -0.16 10.47
N ASP A 85 -10.53 -0.79 11.55
CA ASP A 85 -10.95 -0.48 12.91
C ASP A 85 -10.13 0.64 13.56
N HIS A 86 -9.27 1.31 12.79
CA HIS A 86 -8.41 2.38 13.31
C HIS A 86 -8.53 3.60 12.39
N PRO A 87 -9.68 4.32 12.46
CA PRO A 87 -9.91 5.46 11.58
C PRO A 87 -8.99 6.64 11.92
N ILE A 88 -8.82 7.56 10.96
CA ILE A 88 -8.06 8.79 11.20
C ILE A 88 -8.99 9.77 11.90
N ASN A 89 -8.96 9.78 13.23
CA ASN A 89 -9.84 10.64 14.03
C ASN A 89 -9.07 11.77 14.70
N GLU A 90 -7.86 11.48 15.17
CA GLU A 90 -7.13 12.39 16.04
C GLU A 90 -5.65 12.39 15.71
N PRO A 91 -4.93 13.50 16.00
CA PRO A 91 -3.48 13.57 15.78
C PRO A 91 -2.69 12.46 16.48
N ASP A 92 -3.18 11.98 17.64
CA ASP A 92 -2.50 10.94 18.40
C ASP A 92 -2.47 9.59 17.67
N ASP A 93 -3.36 9.40 16.70
CA ASP A 93 -3.39 8.18 15.90
C ASP A 93 -2.27 8.14 14.87
N LEU A 94 -1.60 9.27 14.63
CA LEU A 94 -0.55 9.34 13.62
C LEU A 94 0.72 8.64 14.12
N PRO A 95 1.44 7.91 13.25
CA PRO A 95 2.77 7.42 13.58
C PRO A 95 3.70 8.58 13.91
N PHE A 96 4.65 8.35 14.78
CA PHE A 96 5.58 9.40 15.24
C PHE A 96 6.21 10.15 14.06
N ALA A 97 6.66 9.44 13.03
CA ALA A 97 7.30 10.06 11.87
C ALA A 97 6.36 11.01 11.12
N ALA A 98 5.06 10.69 11.08
CA ALA A 98 4.05 11.54 10.43
C ALA A 98 3.71 12.74 11.32
N GLN A 99 3.73 12.58 12.63
CA GLN A 99 3.50 13.69 13.56
C GLN A 99 4.61 14.74 13.50
N ALA A 100 5.82 14.30 13.19
CA ALA A 100 6.99 15.19 13.12
C ALA A 100 6.98 16.06 11.87
N ALA A 101 6.17 15.72 10.91
CA ALA A 101 6.06 16.50 9.68
C ALA A 101 5.15 17.71 9.89
#